data_69cc781a8717757e21378f2301a01bc3
#
_entry.id   69cc781a8717757e21378f2301a01bc3
#
_cell.length_a   1.000
_cell.length_b   1.000
_cell.length_c   1.000
_cell.angle_alpha   90.00
_cell.angle_beta   90.00
_cell.angle_gamma   90.00
#
_symmetry.space_group_name_H-M   'P 1'
#
loop_
_entity.id
_entity.type
_entity.pdbx_description
1 polymer ?
#
loop_
_entity_poly.entity_id
_entity_poly.type
_entity_poly.pdbx_seq_one_letter_code
_entity_poly.pdbx_strand_id
1 'polypeptide(L)'
;VVDANITNTEDLKSLTEEMEKQSMEGVDEDFLEGPPCLALISKISNQNEFDGKDRFMYNYHVFVKMKYPDTWEQKVKNAPVKYFAREHANAWDDNKLKQKTRSWNRSEKGYTCNQSPLSDFCKKGICVKKKFGILAGSKGQYPVLTNLRKIDIEPDPEYEFDVTKPDGIGTATVHCKTI
;
A
#
# COMPACT_ATOMS: atom_id res chain seq x y z
N VAL A 1 29.73 16.79 -13.17
CA VAL A 1 30.14 15.75 -12.22
C VAL A 1 29.85 16.31 -10.85
N VAL A 2 28.80 15.83 -10.20
CA VAL A 2 28.47 16.22 -8.81
C VAL A 2 28.87 15.03 -7.94
N ASP A 3 30.01 15.14 -7.29
CA ASP A 3 30.43 14.23 -6.23
C ASP A 3 29.59 14.51 -4.97
N ALA A 4 28.49 13.79 -4.83
CA ALA A 4 27.74 13.77 -3.59
C ALA A 4 28.37 12.72 -2.66
N ASN A 5 29.31 13.14 -1.81
CA ASN A 5 29.78 12.35 -0.68
C ASN A 5 28.64 12.23 0.34
N ILE A 6 27.79 11.22 0.20
CA ILE A 6 26.81 10.85 1.20
C ILE A 6 27.52 10.05 2.27
N THR A 7 27.94 10.72 3.34
CA THR A 7 28.75 10.12 4.42
C THR A 7 27.99 9.85 5.70
N ASN A 8 26.67 10.16 5.76
CA ASN A 8 25.90 9.98 6.99
C ASN A 8 24.53 9.34 6.74
N THR A 9 24.12 8.45 7.62
CA THR A 9 22.79 7.80 7.61
C THR A 9 21.62 8.80 7.78
N GLU A 10 21.88 9.97 8.36
CA GLU A 10 20.89 11.05 8.49
C GLU A 10 20.65 11.75 7.16
N ASP A 11 21.67 11.96 6.34
CA ASP A 11 21.54 12.55 5.00
C ASP A 11 20.76 11.62 4.05
N LEU A 12 20.97 10.31 4.16
CA LEU A 12 20.18 9.32 3.41
C LEU A 12 18.71 9.32 3.81
N LYS A 13 18.41 9.49 5.10
CA LYS A 13 17.03 9.59 5.58
C LYS A 13 16.34 10.84 5.07
N SER A 14 17.03 12.00 5.16
CA SER A 14 16.47 13.27 4.70
C SER A 14 16.20 13.27 3.19
N LEU A 15 17.13 12.74 2.39
CA LEU A 15 16.95 12.57 0.95
C LEU A 15 15.77 11.63 0.60
N THR A 16 15.64 10.55 1.37
CA THR A 16 14.53 9.62 1.16
C THR A 16 13.18 10.28 1.48
N GLU A 17 13.11 11.04 2.55
CA GLU A 17 11.92 11.79 2.95
C GLU A 17 11.56 12.90 1.95
N GLU A 18 12.56 13.60 1.40
CA GLU A 18 12.34 14.61 0.35
C GLU A 18 11.83 13.97 -0.95
N MET A 19 12.41 12.86 -1.38
CA MET A 19 11.95 12.11 -2.55
C MET A 19 10.52 11.57 -2.35
N GLU A 20 10.19 11.11 -1.13
CA GLU A 20 8.85 10.69 -0.77
C GLU A 20 7.86 11.86 -0.85
N LYS A 21 8.23 13.01 -0.30
CA LYS A 21 7.43 14.23 -0.32
C LYS A 21 7.16 14.72 -1.75
N GLN A 22 8.20 14.78 -2.60
CA GLN A 22 8.06 15.16 -4.01
C GLN A 22 7.17 14.17 -4.78
N SER A 23 7.28 12.87 -4.52
CA SER A 23 6.45 11.86 -5.19
C SER A 23 4.97 11.96 -4.81
N MET A 24 4.66 12.56 -3.65
CA MET A 24 3.31 12.73 -3.14
C MET A 24 2.73 14.12 -3.40
N GLU A 25 3.48 15.02 -4.02
CA GLU A 25 3.00 16.35 -4.39
C GLU A 25 1.83 16.27 -5.37
N GLY A 26 0.73 17.00 -5.08
CA GLY A 26 -0.50 16.97 -5.88
C GLY A 26 -1.30 15.65 -5.80
N VAL A 27 -0.97 14.78 -4.84
CA VAL A 27 -1.80 13.61 -4.51
C VAL A 27 -3.00 14.05 -3.68
N ASP A 28 -4.16 13.45 -3.96
CA ASP A 28 -5.36 13.64 -3.17
C ASP A 28 -5.11 13.27 -1.70
N GLU A 29 -5.51 14.16 -0.79
CA GLU A 29 -5.34 14.00 0.67
C GLU A 29 -5.94 12.68 1.19
N ASP A 30 -6.95 12.14 0.50
CA ASP A 30 -7.52 10.84 0.84
C ASP A 30 -6.44 9.74 0.88
N PHE A 31 -5.39 9.81 0.05
CA PHE A 31 -4.34 8.78 -0.05
C PHE A 31 -3.15 8.98 0.89
N LEU A 32 -3.03 10.07 1.63
CA LEU A 32 -1.85 10.36 2.44
C LEU A 32 -1.52 9.25 3.46
N GLU A 33 -2.55 8.61 4.02
CA GLU A 33 -2.42 7.50 4.97
C GLU A 33 -2.53 6.11 4.32
N GLY A 34 -2.75 6.06 3.01
CA GLY A 34 -2.99 4.84 2.23
C GLY A 34 -1.77 4.33 1.47
N PRO A 35 -1.97 3.28 0.64
CA PRO A 35 -0.92 2.74 -0.20
C PRO A 35 -0.39 3.77 -1.20
N PRO A 36 0.94 4.02 -1.26
CA PRO A 36 1.52 4.99 -2.21
C PRO A 36 1.22 4.66 -3.67
N CYS A 37 1.11 3.37 -4.03
CA CYS A 37 0.75 2.96 -5.38
C CYS A 37 -0.63 3.47 -5.80
N LEU A 38 -1.64 3.43 -4.91
CA LEU A 38 -2.96 3.99 -5.21
C LEU A 38 -2.91 5.50 -5.44
N ALA A 39 -2.13 6.21 -4.63
CA ALA A 39 -1.90 7.63 -4.79
C ALA A 39 -1.28 7.97 -6.15
N LEU A 40 -0.25 7.24 -6.57
CA LEU A 40 0.42 7.44 -7.86
C LEU A 40 -0.49 7.05 -9.03
N ILE A 41 -1.19 5.92 -8.94
CA ILE A 41 -2.11 5.48 -9.98
C ILE A 41 -3.26 6.48 -10.14
N SER A 42 -3.77 7.07 -9.06
CA SER A 42 -4.85 8.06 -9.15
C SER A 42 -4.49 9.29 -9.99
N LYS A 43 -3.19 9.65 -10.06
CA LYS A 43 -2.70 10.75 -10.91
C LYS A 43 -2.73 10.42 -12.40
N ILE A 44 -2.53 9.15 -12.76
CA ILE A 44 -2.43 8.73 -14.16
C ILE A 44 -3.69 8.01 -14.67
N SER A 45 -4.59 7.64 -13.78
CA SER A 45 -5.80 6.86 -14.11
C SER A 45 -6.81 7.63 -14.97
N ASN A 46 -6.68 8.95 -15.07
CA ASN A 46 -7.47 9.79 -15.97
C ASN A 46 -6.97 9.77 -17.42
N GLN A 47 -5.82 9.17 -17.68
CA GLN A 47 -5.31 9.01 -19.05
C GLN A 47 -6.13 7.94 -19.78
N ASN A 48 -6.46 8.20 -21.06
CA ASN A 48 -7.31 7.30 -21.85
C ASN A 48 -6.69 5.92 -22.05
N GLU A 49 -5.38 5.84 -22.18
CA GLU A 49 -4.63 4.60 -22.41
C GLU A 49 -4.35 3.81 -21.14
N PHE A 50 -4.72 4.32 -19.97
CA PHE A 50 -4.46 3.62 -18.73
C PHE A 50 -5.31 2.35 -18.61
N ASP A 51 -4.66 1.20 -18.64
CA ASP A 51 -5.24 -0.10 -18.31
C ASP A 51 -5.14 -0.38 -16.79
N GLY A 52 -6.05 -1.18 -16.26
CA GLY A 52 -6.04 -1.54 -14.83
C GLY A 52 -7.03 -0.78 -13.96
N LYS A 53 -7.99 -0.05 -14.56
CA LYS A 53 -9.05 0.68 -13.85
C LYS A 53 -9.87 -0.21 -12.91
N ASP A 54 -10.21 -1.43 -13.32
CA ASP A 54 -10.92 -2.41 -12.49
C ASP A 54 -10.11 -2.77 -11.24
N ARG A 55 -8.81 -2.93 -11.39
CA ARG A 55 -7.92 -3.28 -10.27
C ARG A 55 -7.65 -2.09 -9.36
N PHE A 56 -7.54 -0.90 -9.90
CA PHE A 56 -7.51 0.32 -9.11
C PHE A 56 -8.77 0.43 -8.25
N MET A 57 -9.96 0.30 -8.84
CA MET A 57 -11.23 0.39 -8.13
C MET A 57 -11.38 -0.65 -7.03
N TYR A 58 -10.93 -1.89 -7.26
CA TYR A 58 -10.92 -2.93 -6.25
C TYR A 58 -10.05 -2.53 -5.04
N ASN A 59 -8.81 -2.10 -5.29
CA ASN A 59 -7.88 -1.74 -4.22
C ASN A 59 -8.27 -0.42 -3.54
N TYR A 60 -8.88 0.51 -4.27
CA TYR A 60 -9.48 1.70 -3.71
C TYR A 60 -10.65 1.35 -2.77
N HIS A 61 -11.51 0.41 -3.16
CA HIS A 61 -12.57 -0.10 -2.30
C HIS A 61 -12.01 -0.71 -1.00
N VAL A 62 -10.97 -1.53 -1.06
CA VAL A 62 -10.29 -2.08 0.14
C VAL A 62 -9.80 -0.95 1.03
N PHE A 63 -9.15 0.04 0.46
CA PHE A 63 -8.60 1.18 1.18
C PHE A 63 -9.69 2.01 1.88
N VAL A 64 -10.73 2.42 1.14
CA VAL A 64 -11.76 3.31 1.70
C VAL A 64 -12.64 2.60 2.72
N LYS A 65 -12.86 1.29 2.61
CA LYS A 65 -13.54 0.50 3.65
C LYS A 65 -12.83 0.56 4.99
N MET A 66 -11.50 0.57 4.99
CA MET A 66 -10.71 0.68 6.22
C MET A 66 -10.68 2.11 6.75
N LYS A 67 -10.50 3.08 5.85
CA LYS A 67 -10.35 4.50 6.25
C LYS A 67 -11.68 5.16 6.61
N TYR A 68 -12.75 4.80 5.91
CA TYR A 68 -14.08 5.41 6.00
C TYR A 68 -15.18 4.35 6.14
N PRO A 69 -15.25 3.61 7.26
CA PRO A 69 -16.17 2.47 7.43
C PRO A 69 -17.64 2.85 7.21
N ASP A 70 -18.04 4.07 7.54
CA ASP A 70 -19.43 4.51 7.45
C ASP A 70 -19.81 5.14 6.09
N THR A 71 -18.82 5.59 5.31
CA THR A 71 -19.05 6.35 4.06
C THR A 71 -18.35 5.77 2.85
N TRP A 72 -17.74 4.59 2.96
CA TRP A 72 -16.97 3.98 1.89
C TRP A 72 -17.78 3.74 0.61
N GLU A 73 -19.06 3.40 0.70
CA GLU A 73 -19.92 3.17 -0.47
C GLU A 73 -20.03 4.44 -1.33
N GLN A 74 -20.25 5.58 -0.69
CA GLN A 74 -20.31 6.85 -1.40
C GLN A 74 -18.95 7.23 -2.00
N LYS A 75 -17.85 6.96 -1.30
CA LYS A 75 -16.49 7.16 -1.82
C LYS A 75 -16.24 6.30 -3.07
N VAL A 76 -16.58 5.02 -3.03
CA VAL A 76 -16.45 4.10 -4.18
C VAL A 76 -17.35 4.55 -5.34
N LYS A 77 -18.56 4.99 -5.07
CA LYS A 77 -19.49 5.49 -6.09
C LYS A 77 -18.94 6.71 -6.83
N ASN A 78 -18.29 7.61 -6.12
CA ASN A 78 -17.75 8.85 -6.68
C ASN A 78 -16.38 8.67 -7.36
N ALA A 79 -15.67 7.58 -7.08
CA ALA A 79 -14.30 7.37 -7.54
C ALA A 79 -14.12 7.37 -9.07
N PRO A 80 -15.00 6.75 -9.88
CA PRO A 80 -14.86 6.80 -11.33
C PRO A 80 -14.88 8.23 -11.88
N VAL A 81 -15.81 9.05 -11.40
CA VAL A 81 -15.92 10.45 -11.83
C VAL A 81 -14.72 11.27 -11.36
N LYS A 82 -14.16 10.93 -10.19
CA LYS A 82 -13.04 11.67 -9.60
C LYS A 82 -11.70 11.33 -10.25
N TYR A 83 -11.49 10.07 -10.61
CA TYR A 83 -10.16 9.58 -11.00
C TYR A 83 -10.02 9.14 -12.45
N PHE A 84 -11.11 8.92 -13.19
CA PHE A 84 -11.04 8.47 -14.57
C PHE A 84 -11.42 9.56 -15.56
N ALA A 85 -10.91 9.46 -16.78
CA ALA A 85 -11.40 10.26 -17.89
C ALA A 85 -12.91 10.01 -18.09
N ARG A 86 -13.64 11.04 -18.54
CA ARG A 86 -15.11 11.02 -18.66
C ARG A 86 -15.66 9.79 -19.40
N GLU A 87 -15.00 9.39 -20.47
CA GLU A 87 -15.39 8.23 -21.28
C GLU A 87 -15.35 6.94 -20.46
N HIS A 88 -14.33 6.77 -19.64
CA HIS A 88 -14.17 5.61 -18.79
C HIS A 88 -15.04 5.68 -17.52
N ALA A 89 -15.26 6.87 -16.98
CA ALA A 89 -16.15 7.07 -15.84
C ALA A 89 -17.57 6.64 -16.16
N ASN A 90 -18.07 6.96 -17.35
CA ASN A 90 -19.41 6.56 -17.82
C ASN A 90 -19.60 5.05 -17.90
N ALA A 91 -18.53 4.28 -18.09
CA ALA A 91 -18.58 2.81 -18.10
C ALA A 91 -18.77 2.20 -16.69
N TRP A 92 -18.70 3.01 -15.63
CA TRP A 92 -18.89 2.62 -14.23
C TRP A 92 -20.25 3.12 -13.71
N ASP A 93 -21.33 2.67 -14.34
CA ASP A 93 -22.67 2.99 -13.88
C ASP A 93 -23.01 2.35 -12.52
N ASP A 94 -24.12 2.77 -11.91
CA ASP A 94 -24.58 2.28 -10.62
C ASP A 94 -24.78 0.75 -10.59
N ASN A 95 -25.16 0.13 -11.71
CA ASN A 95 -25.40 -1.31 -11.78
C ASN A 95 -24.07 -2.07 -11.77
N LYS A 96 -23.10 -1.65 -12.58
CA LYS A 96 -21.75 -2.21 -12.60
C LYS A 96 -21.08 -2.06 -11.24
N LEU A 97 -21.16 -0.88 -10.62
CA LEU A 97 -20.60 -0.63 -9.29
C LEU A 97 -21.22 -1.55 -8.24
N LYS A 98 -22.55 -1.67 -8.19
CA LYS A 98 -23.23 -2.58 -7.25
C LYS A 98 -22.81 -4.03 -7.46
N GLN A 99 -22.71 -4.49 -8.70
CA GLN A 99 -22.29 -5.85 -9.01
C GLN A 99 -20.84 -6.12 -8.58
N LYS A 100 -19.92 -5.22 -8.92
CA LYS A 100 -18.50 -5.31 -8.54
C LYS A 100 -18.33 -5.26 -7.02
N THR A 101 -18.97 -4.32 -6.34
CA THR A 101 -18.90 -4.18 -4.89
C THR A 101 -19.40 -5.41 -4.15
N ARG A 102 -20.49 -6.02 -4.61
CA ARG A 102 -20.98 -7.30 -4.06
C ARG A 102 -19.95 -8.43 -4.22
N SER A 103 -19.30 -8.51 -5.38
CA SER A 103 -18.25 -9.50 -5.64
C SER A 103 -17.04 -9.26 -4.74
N TRP A 104 -16.60 -8.02 -4.62
CA TRP A 104 -15.44 -7.64 -3.80
C TRP A 104 -15.67 -7.90 -2.31
N ASN A 105 -16.86 -7.58 -1.80
CA ASN A 105 -17.23 -7.87 -0.41
C ASN A 105 -17.23 -9.35 -0.06
N ARG A 106 -17.54 -10.23 -1.03
CA ARG A 106 -17.50 -11.68 -0.82
C ARG A 106 -16.07 -12.25 -0.80
N SER A 107 -15.12 -11.56 -1.43
CA SER A 107 -13.78 -12.09 -1.60
C SER A 107 -12.93 -12.00 -0.32
N GLU A 108 -13.26 -11.09 0.60
CA GLU A 108 -12.52 -10.77 1.85
C GLU A 108 -10.99 -10.63 1.67
N LYS A 109 -10.56 -10.42 0.43
CA LYS A 109 -9.15 -10.30 0.08
C LYS A 109 -8.65 -8.90 0.38
N GLY A 110 -7.41 -8.80 0.83
CA GLY A 110 -6.70 -7.54 0.99
C GLY A 110 -6.26 -6.94 -0.36
N TYR A 111 -5.25 -6.08 -0.32
CA TYR A 111 -4.68 -5.48 -1.54
C TYR A 111 -4.05 -6.50 -2.48
N THR A 112 -4.19 -6.29 -3.79
CA THR A 112 -3.60 -7.14 -4.84
C THR A 112 -2.23 -6.61 -5.29
N CYS A 113 -1.30 -6.44 -4.34
CA CYS A 113 -0.02 -5.74 -4.53
C CYS A 113 0.91 -6.36 -5.58
N ASN A 114 0.78 -7.66 -5.84
CA ASN A 114 1.61 -8.42 -6.79
C ASN A 114 1.10 -8.38 -8.24
N GLN A 115 0.07 -7.59 -8.52
CA GLN A 115 -0.55 -7.51 -9.83
C GLN A 115 -0.44 -6.08 -10.39
N SER A 116 -0.11 -5.98 -11.71
CA SER A 116 -0.15 -4.69 -12.41
C SER A 116 -1.57 -4.10 -12.38
N PRO A 117 -1.74 -2.77 -12.24
CA PRO A 117 -0.70 -1.75 -12.17
C PRO A 117 -0.13 -1.50 -10.77
N LEU A 118 -0.64 -2.15 -9.70
CA LEU A 118 -0.17 -1.87 -8.35
C LEU A 118 1.30 -2.29 -8.14
N SER A 119 1.70 -3.44 -8.71
CA SER A 119 3.10 -3.91 -8.66
C SER A 119 4.07 -2.90 -9.24
N ASP A 120 3.68 -2.24 -10.32
CA ASP A 120 4.53 -1.34 -11.11
C ASP A 120 4.83 -0.03 -10.35
N PHE A 121 3.92 0.38 -9.48
CA PHE A 121 4.03 1.57 -8.63
C PHE A 121 4.29 1.22 -7.15
N CYS A 122 4.60 -0.03 -6.85
CA CYS A 122 4.71 -0.50 -5.46
C CYS A 122 5.95 0.06 -4.76
N LYS A 123 5.72 0.78 -3.67
CA LYS A 123 6.76 1.25 -2.72
C LYS A 123 6.54 0.56 -1.38
N LYS A 124 6.87 -0.74 -1.33
CA LYS A 124 6.56 -1.61 -0.19
C LYS A 124 7.08 -1.07 1.14
N GLY A 125 8.33 -0.58 1.17
CA GLY A 125 8.95 -0.03 2.38
C GLY A 125 8.22 1.18 2.97
N ILE A 126 7.61 2.02 2.12
CA ILE A 126 6.77 3.14 2.56
C ILE A 126 5.38 2.63 2.96
N CYS A 127 4.81 1.73 2.15
CA CYS A 127 3.46 1.24 2.34
C CYS A 127 3.25 0.54 3.70
N VAL A 128 4.25 -0.21 4.18
CA VAL A 128 4.18 -0.90 5.49
C VAL A 128 4.10 0.06 6.66
N LYS A 129 4.61 1.30 6.50
CA LYS A 129 4.56 2.35 7.53
C LYS A 129 3.25 3.14 7.52
N LYS A 130 2.42 3.00 6.48
CA LYS A 130 1.16 3.74 6.37
C LYS A 130 0.06 3.08 7.18
N LYS A 131 -0.77 3.90 7.84
CA LYS A 131 -1.89 3.45 8.69
C LYS A 131 -2.85 2.49 7.98
N PHE A 132 -3.14 2.78 6.70
CA PHE A 132 -3.99 1.96 5.84
C PHE A 132 -3.20 1.32 4.71
N GLY A 133 -1.91 1.03 4.95
CA GLY A 133 -1.03 0.37 4.00
C GLY A 133 -1.25 -1.13 3.90
N ILE A 134 -0.27 -1.83 3.34
CA ILE A 134 -0.37 -3.27 3.05
C ILE A 134 -0.66 -4.11 4.30
N LEU A 135 -0.13 -3.74 5.46
CA LEU A 135 -0.38 -4.50 6.70
C LEU A 135 -1.82 -4.32 7.20
N ALA A 136 -2.42 -3.15 7.00
CA ALA A 136 -3.81 -2.90 7.35
C ALA A 136 -4.80 -3.63 6.42
N GLY A 137 -4.48 -3.69 5.10
CA GLY A 137 -5.34 -4.34 4.09
C GLY A 137 -5.22 -5.86 4.06
N SER A 138 -4.22 -6.42 4.71
CA SER A 138 -3.98 -7.86 4.76
C SER A 138 -4.26 -8.44 6.14
N LYS A 139 -5.39 -8.07 6.73
CA LYS A 139 -5.78 -8.63 8.04
C LYS A 139 -5.56 -10.14 8.06
N GLY A 140 -4.57 -10.56 8.82
CA GLY A 140 -4.27 -11.96 9.05
C GLY A 140 -3.36 -12.66 8.04
N GLN A 141 -2.78 -11.99 7.02
CA GLN A 141 -1.93 -12.68 6.02
C GLN A 141 -0.43 -12.60 6.29
N TYR A 142 0.05 -11.60 7.02
CA TYR A 142 1.49 -11.43 7.26
C TYR A 142 1.80 -11.28 8.74
N PRO A 143 2.78 -12.03 9.24
CA PRO A 143 3.26 -11.83 10.60
C PRO A 143 3.96 -10.47 10.71
N VAL A 144 3.84 -9.84 11.86
CA VAL A 144 4.58 -8.61 12.18
C VAL A 144 5.89 -9.01 12.85
N LEU A 145 7.01 -8.55 12.29
CA LEU A 145 8.32 -8.73 12.86
C LEU A 145 8.64 -7.50 13.72
N THR A 146 8.96 -7.73 14.98
CA THR A 146 9.36 -6.69 15.93
C THR A 146 10.61 -7.12 16.69
N ASN A 147 11.23 -6.17 17.39
CA ASN A 147 12.37 -6.43 18.28
C ASN A 147 13.54 -7.16 17.61
N LEU A 148 13.88 -6.76 16.36
CA LEU A 148 15.08 -7.31 15.70
C LEU A 148 16.31 -6.98 16.53
N ARG A 149 17.00 -8.01 16.99
CA ARG A 149 18.27 -7.92 17.73
C ARG A 149 19.31 -8.74 17.00
N LYS A 150 20.51 -8.17 16.87
CA LYS A 150 21.69 -8.92 16.48
C LYS A 150 22.30 -9.52 17.74
N ILE A 151 22.46 -10.82 17.76
CA ILE A 151 23.19 -11.51 18.83
C ILE A 151 24.62 -11.70 18.30
N ASP A 152 25.58 -11.00 18.91
CA ASP A 152 26.98 -11.12 18.53
C ASP A 152 27.54 -12.44 19.04
N ILE A 153 27.47 -13.46 18.19
CA ILE A 153 28.14 -14.75 18.35
C ILE A 153 29.17 -14.84 17.22
N GLU A 154 30.45 -14.74 17.54
CA GLU A 154 31.49 -15.00 16.57
C GLU A 154 31.64 -16.53 16.34
N PRO A 155 31.90 -16.99 15.09
CA PRO A 155 32.14 -16.22 13.86
C PRO A 155 30.86 -15.87 13.07
N ASP A 156 29.71 -16.44 13.40
CA ASP A 156 28.50 -16.30 12.63
C ASP A 156 27.45 -15.49 13.41
N PRO A 157 27.10 -14.26 12.99
CA PRO A 157 26.09 -13.47 13.67
C PRO A 157 24.71 -14.14 13.55
N GLU A 158 24.05 -14.27 14.69
CA GLU A 158 22.65 -14.68 14.75
C GLU A 158 21.74 -13.46 14.96
N TYR A 159 20.54 -13.54 14.42
CA TYR A 159 19.51 -12.53 14.61
C TYR A 159 18.34 -13.15 15.34
N GLU A 160 17.83 -12.42 16.32
CA GLU A 160 16.62 -12.73 17.05
C GLU A 160 15.56 -11.69 16.73
N PHE A 161 14.33 -12.12 16.49
CA PHE A 161 13.20 -11.22 16.31
C PHE A 161 11.91 -11.88 16.75
N ASP A 162 10.97 -11.05 17.17
CA ASP A 162 9.65 -11.50 17.56
C ASP A 162 8.71 -11.50 16.35
N VAL A 163 8.03 -12.61 16.16
CA VAL A 163 7.01 -12.80 15.12
C VAL A 163 5.64 -12.81 15.80
N THR A 164 4.86 -11.76 15.57
CA THR A 164 3.47 -11.75 16.00
C THR A 164 2.60 -12.30 14.89
N LYS A 165 1.78 -13.29 15.20
CA LYS A 165 0.84 -13.87 14.24
C LYS A 165 -0.13 -12.80 13.72
N PRO A 166 -0.64 -12.99 12.51
CA PRO A 166 -1.56 -12.03 11.87
C PRO A 166 -2.85 -11.75 12.67
N ASP A 167 -3.32 -12.73 13.44
CA ASP A 167 -4.49 -12.62 14.31
C ASP A 167 -4.21 -11.85 15.63
N GLY A 168 -2.95 -11.46 15.86
CA GLY A 168 -2.51 -10.84 17.09
C GLY A 168 -2.46 -11.78 18.30
N ILE A 169 -2.78 -13.06 18.11
CA ILE A 169 -2.81 -14.07 19.18
C ILE A 169 -1.51 -14.85 19.16
N GLY A 170 -0.59 -14.44 20.00
CA GLY A 170 0.69 -15.12 20.22
C GLY A 170 1.85 -14.51 19.47
N THR A 171 2.95 -14.37 20.21
CA THR A 171 4.26 -13.95 19.72
C THR A 171 5.21 -15.14 19.88
N ALA A 172 6.01 -15.40 18.88
CA ALA A 172 7.08 -16.39 18.94
C ALA A 172 8.42 -15.70 18.65
N THR A 173 9.42 -15.96 19.44
CA THR A 173 10.79 -15.52 19.18
C THR A 173 11.45 -16.49 18.18
N VAL A 174 12.00 -15.95 17.11
CA VAL A 174 12.64 -16.71 16.05
C VAL A 174 14.14 -16.35 16.00
N HIS A 175 14.97 -17.35 15.95
CA HIS A 175 16.40 -17.22 15.73
C HIS A 175 16.74 -17.61 14.29
N CYS A 176 17.49 -16.78 13.59
CA CYS A 176 18.00 -17.13 12.27
C CYS A 176 19.50 -16.86 12.17
N LYS A 177 20.19 -17.75 11.48
CA LYS A 177 21.58 -17.55 11.09
C LYS A 177 21.63 -16.90 9.73
N THR A 178 22.47 -15.91 9.57
CA THR A 178 22.83 -15.42 8.24
C THR A 178 23.68 -16.47 7.54
N ILE A 179 23.24 -16.88 6.37
CA ILE A 179 24.02 -17.70 5.44
C ILE A 179 24.88 -16.78 4.60
#